data_c6272583d8b8cdcaa9d35f9c51a02376
#
_entry.id   c6272583d8b8cdcaa9d35f9c51a02376
#
_cell.length_a   1.000
_cell.length_b   1.000
_cell.length_c   1.000
_cell.angle_alpha   90.00
_cell.angle_beta   90.00
_cell.angle_gamma   90.00
#
_symmetry.space_group_name_H-M   'P 1'
#
loop_
_entity.id
_entity.type
_entity.pdbx_description
1 polymer ?
#
loop_
_entity_poly.entity_id
_entity_poly.type
_entity_poly.pdbx_seq_one_letter_code
_entity_poly.pdbx_strand_id
1 'polypeptide(L)'
;MRLLTQGEQRRRFFHQTRINSAGAGDPNVSFHLIVIPIRSKWEIIPFSRIFAMFESFGFEETTAKEASVLLAALIGLAFGVLAQRTRFCFRRSLVGEDRRQALGVWLTALALAVIGTQAAVAAGWINFDAHRFMASEVPFLAIAIGGLLFGAGMVLTRGCISRLTVLTGGGNLRAALVVLVFAVVAHATLKGVLAPLRVALGSVTVDMGESVSLATLPGGALVWGGLIAVAALAYALRSGNRPGQLVMAALIGLLVPAAWVGTGYILLDEFDPIAMESLSFTSPSADTLFWTIASSSIPAGFGTGLLGGVFVGALVASLIAREFQWQSFDAPRQTGRYLTGAAMMGVGGVLAGGCTLGAGLSGVPTLSVAAIEAIVMIALGGLTMQALLSRSSAANGAGSTTRQVQPAE
;
A
#
# COMPACT_ATOMS: atom_id res chain seq x y z
N MET A 1 -26.33 -23.77 38.75
CA MET A 1 -25.52 -23.22 37.70
C MET A 1 -26.45 -22.79 36.56
N ARG A 2 -26.95 -21.54 36.59
CA ARG A 2 -27.93 -21.01 35.62
C ARG A 2 -27.20 -20.12 34.64
N LEU A 3 -27.24 -20.48 33.38
CA LEU A 3 -26.80 -19.68 32.26
C LEU A 3 -27.74 -18.48 32.07
N LEU A 4 -27.23 -17.28 32.26
CA LEU A 4 -27.94 -16.05 31.95
C LEU A 4 -27.80 -15.76 30.44
N THR A 5 -28.93 -15.51 29.78
CA THR A 5 -29.03 -15.28 28.35
C THR A 5 -28.62 -13.86 27.98
N GLN A 6 -28.04 -13.67 26.78
CA GLN A 6 -27.52 -12.42 26.23
C GLN A 6 -28.51 -11.22 26.18
N GLY A 7 -29.76 -11.42 26.55
CA GLY A 7 -30.79 -10.37 26.56
C GLY A 7 -30.73 -9.42 27.76
N GLU A 8 -30.11 -9.79 28.87
CA GLU A 8 -30.09 -8.98 30.09
C GLU A 8 -28.94 -7.98 30.19
N GLN A 9 -27.86 -8.19 29.44
CA GLN A 9 -26.73 -7.24 29.37
C GLN A 9 -27.06 -5.96 28.59
N ARG A 10 -28.01 -6.01 27.65
CA ARG A 10 -28.43 -4.81 26.89
C ARG A 10 -29.32 -3.86 27.66
N ARG A 11 -29.96 -4.28 28.75
CA ARG A 11 -30.91 -3.43 29.54
C ARG A 11 -30.24 -2.59 30.63
N ARG A 12 -28.97 -2.84 30.98
CA ARG A 12 -28.27 -2.05 32.00
C ARG A 12 -27.51 -0.82 31.47
N PHE A 13 -27.43 -0.64 30.18
CA PHE A 13 -26.71 0.50 29.54
C PHE A 13 -27.63 1.71 29.29
N PHE A 14 -28.94 1.59 29.47
CA PHE A 14 -29.92 2.66 29.17
C PHE A 14 -30.66 3.23 30.37
N HIS A 15 -30.16 3.06 31.58
CA HIS A 15 -30.76 3.66 32.78
C HIS A 15 -29.75 4.46 33.56
N GLN A 16 -29.83 5.75 33.39
CA GLN A 16 -29.36 6.89 34.20
C GLN A 16 -28.61 7.93 33.39
N THR A 17 -29.38 8.84 32.86
CA THR A 17 -29.14 10.28 33.10
C THR A 17 -30.40 11.06 32.70
N ARG A 18 -31.39 11.04 33.59
CA ARG A 18 -32.42 12.06 33.60
C ARG A 18 -31.91 13.12 34.58
N ILE A 19 -31.37 14.21 34.07
CA ILE A 19 -31.09 15.40 34.86
C ILE A 19 -32.27 16.33 34.68
N ASN A 20 -32.95 16.65 35.82
CA ASN A 20 -34.02 17.63 35.92
C ASN A 20 -33.54 19.00 35.43
N SER A 21 -34.20 19.53 34.43
CA SER A 21 -34.14 20.97 34.10
C SER A 21 -35.36 21.67 34.67
N ALA A 22 -35.13 22.44 35.71
CA ALA A 22 -36.06 23.52 36.13
C ALA A 22 -35.28 24.83 35.98
N GLY A 23 -35.76 25.74 35.11
CA GLY A 23 -35.24 27.10 34.99
C GLY A 23 -35.34 27.64 33.56
N ALA A 24 -36.32 28.52 33.38
CA ALA A 24 -36.76 29.17 32.16
C ALA A 24 -35.69 30.01 31.43
N GLY A 25 -35.80 30.05 30.08
CA GLY A 25 -35.37 31.20 29.29
C GLY A 25 -34.48 30.89 28.12
N ASP A 26 -35.06 30.84 26.94
CA ASP A 26 -34.59 31.07 25.57
C ASP A 26 -34.47 29.86 24.66
N PRO A 27 -35.21 29.83 23.52
CA PRO A 27 -35.33 28.65 22.68
C PRO A 27 -34.48 28.74 21.41
N ASN A 28 -33.18 28.88 21.49
CA ASN A 28 -32.35 28.78 20.27
C ASN A 28 -30.84 28.69 20.50
N VAL A 29 -30.35 27.77 21.30
CA VAL A 29 -28.98 27.21 21.13
C VAL A 29 -28.83 25.96 22.01
N SER A 30 -29.04 24.80 21.48
CA SER A 30 -28.65 23.53 22.15
C SER A 30 -27.22 23.16 21.77
N PHE A 31 -26.27 23.52 22.64
CA PHE A 31 -24.89 22.97 22.51
C PHE A 31 -24.86 21.57 23.12
N HIS A 32 -24.68 20.56 22.30
CA HIS A 32 -24.34 19.22 22.76
C HIS A 32 -22.83 19.11 22.95
N LEU A 33 -22.40 19.02 24.20
CA LEU A 33 -21.03 18.69 24.56
C LEU A 33 -20.84 17.15 24.48
N ILE A 34 -20.03 16.67 23.55
CA ILE A 34 -19.58 15.29 23.53
C ILE A 34 -18.27 15.22 24.31
N VAL A 35 -18.29 14.50 25.42
CA VAL A 35 -17.12 14.27 26.28
C VAL A 35 -16.55 12.90 25.98
N ILE A 36 -15.38 12.86 25.37
CA ILE A 36 -14.65 11.62 25.07
C ILE A 36 -13.55 11.45 26.12
N PRO A 37 -13.52 10.35 26.89
CA PRO A 37 -12.47 10.12 27.87
C PRO A 37 -11.17 9.69 27.18
N ILE A 38 -10.20 10.61 27.11
CA ILE A 38 -8.82 10.29 26.77
C ILE A 38 -7.98 10.33 28.05
N ARG A 39 -7.19 9.30 28.28
CA ARG A 39 -6.34 9.06 29.47
C ARG A 39 -5.84 10.36 30.14
N SER A 40 -6.35 10.64 31.34
CA SER A 40 -5.87 11.61 32.34
C SER A 40 -6.00 13.12 32.10
N LYS A 41 -6.54 13.60 30.99
CA LYS A 41 -6.92 15.01 30.81
C LYS A 41 -8.18 15.12 29.98
N TRP A 42 -9.20 15.80 30.54
CA TRP A 42 -10.42 16.17 29.81
C TRP A 42 -10.09 17.40 28.97
N GLU A 43 -9.80 17.27 27.70
CA GLU A 43 -9.74 18.40 26.79
C GLU A 43 -11.12 18.56 26.14
N ILE A 44 -11.74 19.71 26.39
CA ILE A 44 -12.98 20.12 25.72
C ILE A 44 -12.55 20.57 24.31
N ILE A 45 -12.75 19.72 23.32
CA ILE A 45 -12.57 20.10 21.92
C ILE A 45 -13.79 20.97 21.53
N PRO A 46 -13.62 22.22 21.16
CA PRO A 46 -14.75 23.05 20.74
C PRO A 46 -15.35 22.44 19.47
N PHE A 47 -16.67 22.19 19.52
CA PHE A 47 -17.48 21.57 18.47
C PHE A 47 -17.31 22.21 17.08
N SER A 48 -16.89 23.48 17.03
CA SER A 48 -16.60 24.21 15.78
C SER A 48 -15.33 23.77 15.03
N ARG A 49 -14.45 22.95 15.63
CA ARG A 49 -13.27 22.37 14.94
C ARG A 49 -13.52 21.01 14.34
N ILE A 50 -14.64 20.38 14.68
CA ILE A 50 -15.02 19.04 14.21
C ILE A 50 -15.88 19.13 12.95
N PHE A 51 -16.50 20.31 12.68
CA PHE A 51 -17.30 20.50 11.48
C PHE A 51 -16.40 20.52 10.23
N ALA A 52 -16.42 19.39 9.59
CA ALA A 52 -16.28 19.13 8.16
C ALA A 52 -15.34 20.06 7.39
N MET A 53 -14.04 19.74 7.38
CA MET A 53 -13.15 20.36 6.40
C MET A 53 -13.67 20.13 4.97
N PHE A 54 -14.28 18.98 4.71
CA PHE A 54 -14.88 18.64 3.42
C PHE A 54 -16.00 19.60 3.01
N GLU A 55 -16.94 19.90 3.89
CA GLU A 55 -18.02 20.86 3.62
C GLU A 55 -17.51 22.30 3.46
N SER A 56 -16.43 22.66 4.18
CA SER A 56 -15.85 24.00 4.08
C SER A 56 -15.21 24.29 2.73
N PHE A 57 -14.91 23.27 1.92
CA PHE A 57 -14.42 23.42 0.55
C PHE A 57 -15.52 23.60 -0.49
N GLY A 58 -16.81 23.62 -0.10
CA GLY A 58 -17.95 23.93 -0.98
C GLY A 58 -18.33 22.78 -1.92
N PHE A 59 -18.02 21.54 -1.57
CA PHE A 59 -18.44 20.35 -2.31
C PHE A 59 -19.86 19.93 -1.90
N GLU A 60 -20.88 20.76 -2.22
CA GLU A 60 -22.28 20.50 -1.87
C GLU A 60 -22.92 19.33 -2.65
N GLU A 61 -22.38 18.99 -3.82
CA GLU A 61 -22.93 17.96 -4.72
C GLU A 61 -22.10 16.67 -4.82
N THR A 62 -20.88 16.64 -4.28
CA THR A 62 -19.97 15.48 -4.35
C THR A 62 -19.79 14.82 -2.97
N THR A 63 -19.88 13.50 -2.93
CA THR A 63 -19.59 12.74 -1.69
C THR A 63 -18.08 12.66 -1.43
N ALA A 64 -17.66 12.51 -0.17
CA ALA A 64 -16.26 12.29 0.21
C ALA A 64 -15.64 11.10 -0.55
N LYS A 65 -16.45 10.08 -0.83
CA LYS A 65 -16.05 8.90 -1.60
C LYS A 65 -15.73 9.24 -3.06
N GLU A 66 -16.57 10.02 -3.73
CA GLU A 66 -16.33 10.47 -5.13
C GLU A 66 -15.11 11.38 -5.21
N ALA A 67 -14.97 12.31 -4.27
CA ALA A 67 -13.79 13.16 -4.17
C ALA A 67 -12.50 12.34 -3.94
N SER A 68 -12.58 11.25 -3.17
CA SER A 68 -11.44 10.34 -2.96
C SER A 68 -10.99 9.64 -4.24
N VAL A 69 -11.92 9.29 -5.14
CA VAL A 69 -11.61 8.71 -6.46
C VAL A 69 -10.84 9.71 -7.32
N LEU A 70 -11.28 10.97 -7.34
CA LEU A 70 -10.61 12.02 -8.11
C LEU A 70 -9.21 12.31 -7.54
N LEU A 71 -9.09 12.46 -6.22
CA LEU A 71 -7.80 12.62 -5.55
C LEU A 71 -6.84 11.47 -5.89
N ALA A 72 -7.33 10.23 -5.79
CA ALA A 72 -6.56 9.04 -6.12
C ALA A 72 -6.15 8.99 -7.60
N ALA A 73 -7.04 9.41 -8.51
CA ALA A 73 -6.74 9.48 -9.95
C ALA A 73 -5.62 10.50 -10.23
N LEU A 74 -5.63 11.66 -9.58
CA LEU A 74 -4.58 12.68 -9.72
C LEU A 74 -3.24 12.17 -9.15
N ILE A 75 -3.25 11.57 -7.96
CA ILE A 75 -2.06 10.96 -7.35
C ILE A 75 -1.55 9.82 -8.24
N GLY A 76 -2.44 8.97 -8.74
CA GLY A 76 -2.10 7.88 -9.65
C GLY A 76 -1.48 8.36 -10.96
N LEU A 77 -2.04 9.40 -11.56
CA LEU A 77 -1.52 10.02 -12.77
C LEU A 77 -0.09 10.55 -12.55
N ALA A 78 0.12 11.29 -11.46
CA ALA A 78 1.45 11.80 -11.10
C ALA A 78 2.43 10.64 -10.87
N PHE A 79 2.02 9.61 -10.11
CA PHE A 79 2.83 8.41 -9.90
C PHE A 79 3.14 7.70 -11.23
N GLY A 80 2.18 7.50 -12.11
CA GLY A 80 2.36 6.84 -13.40
C GLY A 80 3.40 7.55 -14.28
N VAL A 81 3.32 8.88 -14.39
CA VAL A 81 4.28 9.70 -15.13
C VAL A 81 5.68 9.58 -14.52
N LEU A 82 5.80 9.81 -13.21
CA LEU A 82 7.09 9.79 -12.51
C LEU A 82 7.73 8.41 -12.50
N ALA A 83 6.94 7.35 -12.29
CA ALA A 83 7.41 5.97 -12.26
C ALA A 83 7.84 5.47 -13.65
N GLN A 84 7.19 5.94 -14.73
CA GLN A 84 7.65 5.66 -16.10
C GLN A 84 9.01 6.31 -16.36
N ARG A 85 9.18 7.57 -16.02
CA ARG A 85 10.41 8.34 -16.24
C ARG A 85 11.60 7.84 -15.43
N THR A 86 11.38 7.47 -14.16
CA THR A 86 12.42 6.98 -13.25
C THR A 86 12.68 5.48 -13.36
N ARG A 87 11.82 4.76 -14.10
CA ARG A 87 11.78 3.29 -14.11
C ARG A 87 11.69 2.73 -12.69
N PHE A 88 10.85 3.36 -11.84
CA PHE A 88 10.68 3.02 -10.44
C PHE A 88 10.28 1.56 -10.27
N CYS A 89 11.08 0.76 -9.55
CA CYS A 89 10.82 -0.68 -9.37
C CYS A 89 11.67 -1.25 -8.23
N PHE A 90 11.02 -1.86 -7.22
CA PHE A 90 11.70 -2.50 -6.11
C PHE A 90 12.51 -3.74 -6.54
N ARG A 91 12.00 -4.55 -7.48
CA ARG A 91 12.77 -5.67 -8.04
C ARG A 91 14.09 -5.21 -8.63
N ARG A 92 14.09 -4.10 -9.39
CA ARG A 92 15.29 -3.55 -10.02
C ARG A 92 16.34 -3.16 -8.99
N SER A 93 15.92 -2.66 -7.81
CA SER A 93 16.81 -2.31 -6.71
C SER A 93 17.46 -3.52 -6.03
N LEU A 94 16.84 -4.71 -6.11
CA LEU A 94 17.35 -5.95 -5.51
C LEU A 94 18.24 -6.76 -6.47
N VAL A 95 17.75 -6.95 -7.70
CA VAL A 95 18.31 -7.92 -8.65
C VAL A 95 18.55 -7.35 -10.05
N GLY A 96 18.45 -6.05 -10.25
CA GLY A 96 18.77 -5.36 -11.50
C GLY A 96 20.28 -5.25 -11.75
N GLU A 97 20.68 -5.04 -12.99
CA GLU A 97 22.09 -4.75 -13.35
C GLU A 97 22.57 -3.43 -12.76
N ASP A 98 21.68 -2.43 -12.71
CA ASP A 98 21.92 -1.10 -12.13
C ASP A 98 21.30 -0.95 -10.72
N ARG A 99 21.31 -2.04 -9.93
CA ARG A 99 20.70 -2.12 -8.59
C ARG A 99 21.07 -0.97 -7.67
N ARG A 100 22.32 -0.48 -7.71
CA ARG A 100 22.78 0.62 -6.86
C ARG A 100 22.00 1.91 -7.13
N GLN A 101 21.84 2.26 -8.41
CA GLN A 101 21.08 3.44 -8.81
C GLN A 101 19.58 3.26 -8.55
N ALA A 102 19.02 2.09 -8.90
CA ALA A 102 17.62 1.77 -8.67
C ALA A 102 17.26 1.80 -7.17
N LEU A 103 18.16 1.29 -6.31
CA LEU A 103 17.98 1.37 -4.85
C LEU A 103 18.05 2.82 -4.36
N GLY A 104 18.95 3.64 -4.91
CA GLY A 104 19.03 5.07 -4.59
C GLY A 104 17.72 5.80 -4.91
N VAL A 105 17.10 5.53 -6.07
CA VAL A 105 15.79 6.08 -6.44
C VAL A 105 14.71 5.62 -5.46
N TRP A 106 14.68 4.32 -5.12
CA TRP A 106 13.68 3.77 -4.21
C TRP A 106 13.82 4.32 -2.79
N LEU A 107 15.04 4.41 -2.26
CA LEU A 107 15.33 4.94 -0.94
C LEU A 107 15.08 6.46 -0.84
N THR A 108 15.29 7.23 -1.91
CA THR A 108 14.90 8.65 -1.94
C THR A 108 13.39 8.78 -1.76
N ALA A 109 12.60 7.99 -2.50
CA ALA A 109 11.14 8.01 -2.34
C ALA A 109 10.73 7.60 -0.92
N LEU A 110 11.34 6.55 -0.35
CA LEU A 110 11.07 6.13 1.02
C LEU A 110 11.39 7.22 2.04
N ALA A 111 12.54 7.88 1.91
CA ALA A 111 12.95 8.93 2.85
C ALA A 111 11.94 10.09 2.87
N LEU A 112 11.52 10.58 1.70
CA LEU A 112 10.53 11.65 1.61
C LEU A 112 9.13 11.21 2.06
N ALA A 113 8.76 9.94 1.82
CA ALA A 113 7.53 9.37 2.36
C ALA A 113 7.55 9.34 3.89
N VAL A 114 8.67 8.90 4.51
CA VAL A 114 8.83 8.88 5.98
C VAL A 114 8.78 10.31 6.54
N ILE A 115 9.59 11.24 6.00
CA ILE A 115 9.62 12.62 6.47
C ILE A 115 8.24 13.26 6.37
N GLY A 116 7.58 13.16 5.23
CA GLY A 116 6.26 13.78 5.01
C GLY A 116 5.16 13.16 5.87
N THR A 117 5.12 11.83 6.01
CA THR A 117 4.13 11.14 6.85
C THR A 117 4.33 11.47 8.32
N GLN A 118 5.58 11.42 8.83
CA GLN A 118 5.86 11.74 10.23
C GLN A 118 5.66 13.24 10.53
N ALA A 119 5.91 14.11 9.56
CA ALA A 119 5.58 15.55 9.69
C ALA A 119 4.05 15.77 9.80
N ALA A 120 3.24 15.06 9.00
CA ALA A 120 1.78 15.12 9.07
C ALA A 120 1.23 14.59 10.41
N VAL A 121 1.81 13.50 10.94
CA VAL A 121 1.48 12.97 12.27
C VAL A 121 1.87 13.97 13.36
N ALA A 122 3.08 14.55 13.30
CA ALA A 122 3.54 15.55 14.26
C ALA A 122 2.72 16.85 14.23
N ALA A 123 2.19 17.23 13.06
CA ALA A 123 1.26 18.35 12.90
C ALA A 123 -0.16 18.04 13.44
N GLY A 124 -0.45 16.78 13.80
CA GLY A 124 -1.77 16.34 14.27
C GLY A 124 -2.82 16.26 13.15
N TRP A 125 -2.42 16.22 11.89
CA TRP A 125 -3.36 16.10 10.76
C TRP A 125 -3.90 14.69 10.62
N ILE A 126 -3.07 13.67 10.88
CA ILE A 126 -3.42 12.26 10.79
C ILE A 126 -2.87 11.48 11.98
N ASN A 127 -3.54 10.40 12.35
CA ASN A 127 -3.02 9.37 13.23
C ASN A 127 -3.27 7.98 12.64
N PHE A 128 -2.53 6.98 13.12
CA PHE A 128 -2.65 5.62 12.62
C PHE A 128 -3.21 4.64 13.67
N ASP A 129 -3.68 5.11 14.83
CA ASP A 129 -4.08 4.26 15.96
C ASP A 129 -5.15 3.24 15.60
N ALA A 130 -6.13 3.64 14.79
CA ALA A 130 -7.19 2.76 14.28
C ALA A 130 -6.83 2.08 12.94
N HIS A 131 -5.64 2.33 12.39
CA HIS A 131 -5.27 1.76 11.10
C HIS A 131 -4.77 0.31 11.25
N ARG A 132 -5.04 -0.53 10.24
CA ARG A 132 -4.66 -1.96 10.21
C ARG A 132 -3.16 -2.23 10.46
N PHE A 133 -2.28 -1.27 10.19
CA PHE A 133 -0.85 -1.39 10.46
C PHE A 133 -0.50 -1.30 11.95
N MET A 134 -1.44 -0.85 12.79
CA MET A 134 -1.27 -0.71 14.24
C MET A 134 -2.11 -1.74 15.03
N ALA A 135 -2.59 -2.80 14.37
CA ALA A 135 -3.25 -3.90 15.05
C ALA A 135 -2.27 -4.56 16.04
N SER A 136 -2.71 -4.76 17.30
CA SER A 136 -1.89 -5.38 18.36
C SER A 136 -1.54 -6.83 18.07
N GLU A 137 -2.47 -7.56 17.43
CA GLU A 137 -2.27 -8.93 17.00
C GLU A 137 -1.65 -8.97 15.61
N VAL A 138 -0.34 -9.23 15.54
CA VAL A 138 0.40 -9.27 14.27
C VAL A 138 0.52 -10.71 13.77
N PRO A 139 0.06 -11.03 12.56
CA PRO A 139 0.15 -12.37 11.97
C PRO A 139 1.52 -12.58 11.28
N PHE A 140 2.61 -12.62 12.06
CA PHE A 140 3.98 -12.72 11.56
C PHE A 140 4.18 -13.85 10.54
N LEU A 141 3.60 -15.03 10.81
CA LEU A 141 3.75 -16.18 9.91
C LEU A 141 3.11 -15.92 8.54
N ALA A 142 1.90 -15.32 8.52
CA ALA A 142 1.24 -14.97 7.27
C ALA A 142 2.02 -13.90 6.51
N ILE A 143 2.54 -12.88 7.20
CA ILE A 143 3.35 -11.81 6.62
C ILE A 143 4.65 -12.38 6.04
N ALA A 144 5.35 -13.24 6.77
CA ALA A 144 6.60 -13.86 6.30
C ALA A 144 6.38 -14.71 5.04
N ILE A 145 5.43 -15.65 5.07
CA ILE A 145 5.11 -16.50 3.92
C ILE A 145 4.63 -15.65 2.76
N GLY A 146 3.73 -14.69 3.02
CA GLY A 146 3.21 -13.77 2.01
C GLY A 146 4.30 -12.95 1.34
N GLY A 147 5.20 -12.37 2.13
CA GLY A 147 6.33 -11.59 1.65
C GLY A 147 7.28 -12.41 0.78
N LEU A 148 7.64 -13.63 1.22
CA LEU A 148 8.49 -14.54 0.44
C LEU A 148 7.84 -14.92 -0.90
N LEU A 149 6.55 -15.24 -0.91
CA LEU A 149 5.80 -15.55 -2.13
C LEU A 149 5.73 -14.36 -3.08
N PHE A 150 5.42 -13.17 -2.55
CA PHE A 150 5.36 -11.94 -3.35
C PHE A 150 6.72 -11.62 -3.99
N GLY A 151 7.79 -11.69 -3.21
CA GLY A 151 9.15 -11.44 -3.67
C GLY A 151 9.60 -12.41 -4.76
N ALA A 152 9.32 -13.70 -4.58
CA ALA A 152 9.60 -14.72 -5.56
C ALA A 152 8.80 -14.50 -6.86
N GLY A 153 7.51 -14.24 -6.76
CA GLY A 153 6.64 -13.91 -7.88
C GLY A 153 7.10 -12.68 -8.66
N MET A 154 7.53 -11.62 -7.94
CA MET A 154 8.07 -10.39 -8.52
C MET A 154 9.32 -10.65 -9.41
N VAL A 155 10.15 -11.61 -9.06
CA VAL A 155 11.31 -11.98 -9.88
C VAL A 155 10.89 -12.80 -11.10
N LEU A 156 9.92 -13.70 -10.95
CA LEU A 156 9.40 -14.50 -12.07
C LEU A 156 8.73 -13.62 -13.13
N THR A 157 7.96 -12.61 -12.73
CA THR A 157 7.27 -11.66 -13.63
C THR A 157 8.15 -10.51 -14.12
N ARG A 158 9.40 -10.43 -13.66
CA ARG A 158 10.36 -9.36 -13.95
C ARG A 158 9.92 -7.95 -13.51
N GLY A 159 8.98 -7.84 -12.58
CA GLY A 159 8.51 -6.55 -12.03
C GLY A 159 7.59 -6.72 -10.84
N CYS A 160 7.54 -5.73 -9.93
CA CYS A 160 6.50 -5.66 -8.93
C CYS A 160 5.18 -5.20 -9.57
N ILE A 161 4.05 -5.41 -8.89
CA ILE A 161 2.74 -5.09 -9.45
C ILE A 161 2.60 -3.64 -9.89
N SER A 162 3.10 -2.66 -9.12
CA SER A 162 3.08 -1.25 -9.51
C SER A 162 3.86 -0.97 -10.78
N ARG A 163 5.04 -1.58 -10.95
CA ARG A 163 5.82 -1.45 -12.20
C ARG A 163 5.12 -2.11 -13.38
N LEU A 164 4.47 -3.24 -13.18
CA LEU A 164 3.72 -3.93 -14.23
C LEU A 164 2.50 -3.12 -14.67
N THR A 165 1.79 -2.45 -13.74
CA THR A 165 0.71 -1.50 -14.08
C THR A 165 1.23 -0.35 -14.94
N VAL A 166 2.37 0.24 -14.60
CA VAL A 166 3.02 1.28 -15.41
C VAL A 166 3.43 0.76 -16.78
N LEU A 167 4.00 -0.44 -16.87
CA LEU A 167 4.38 -1.06 -18.14
C LEU A 167 3.16 -1.38 -19.02
N THR A 168 2.02 -1.71 -18.43
CA THR A 168 0.76 -1.90 -19.15
C THR A 168 0.36 -0.62 -19.89
N GLY A 169 0.47 0.54 -19.25
CA GLY A 169 0.27 1.85 -19.90
C GLY A 169 1.27 2.12 -21.04
N GLY A 170 2.47 1.53 -20.99
CA GLY A 170 3.47 1.61 -22.09
C GLY A 170 3.26 0.62 -23.23
N GLY A 171 2.16 -0.16 -23.26
CA GLY A 171 1.83 -1.13 -24.33
C GLY A 171 2.34 -2.55 -24.06
N ASN A 172 2.79 -2.88 -22.84
CA ASN A 172 3.30 -4.22 -22.53
C ASN A 172 2.16 -5.18 -22.17
N LEU A 173 1.71 -6.00 -23.14
CA LEU A 173 0.64 -7.00 -22.97
C LEU A 173 1.01 -8.10 -21.97
N ARG A 174 2.30 -8.42 -21.82
CA ARG A 174 2.77 -9.36 -20.79
C ARG A 174 2.48 -8.83 -19.40
N ALA A 175 2.74 -7.53 -19.19
CA ALA A 175 2.45 -6.86 -17.94
C ALA A 175 0.95 -6.78 -17.69
N ALA A 176 0.14 -6.46 -18.71
CA ALA A 176 -1.32 -6.42 -18.62
C ALA A 176 -1.89 -7.77 -18.16
N LEU A 177 -1.46 -8.87 -18.77
CA LEU A 177 -1.91 -10.21 -18.36
C LEU A 177 -1.51 -10.52 -16.91
N VAL A 178 -0.30 -10.15 -16.48
CA VAL A 178 0.13 -10.36 -15.09
C VAL A 178 -0.71 -9.54 -14.12
N VAL A 179 -1.01 -8.28 -14.43
CA VAL A 179 -1.87 -7.42 -13.59
C VAL A 179 -3.27 -8.02 -13.48
N LEU A 180 -3.84 -8.51 -14.58
CA LEU A 180 -5.15 -9.15 -14.57
C LEU A 180 -5.16 -10.43 -13.70
N VAL A 181 -4.22 -11.34 -13.92
CA VAL A 181 -4.13 -12.60 -13.15
C VAL A 181 -3.83 -12.31 -11.67
N PHE A 182 -2.97 -11.34 -11.39
CA PHE A 182 -2.73 -10.88 -10.03
C PHE A 182 -4.01 -10.38 -9.35
N ALA A 183 -4.80 -9.54 -10.04
CA ALA A 183 -6.04 -9.01 -9.50
C ALA A 183 -7.08 -10.11 -9.20
N VAL A 184 -7.23 -11.09 -10.12
CA VAL A 184 -8.11 -12.25 -9.93
C VAL A 184 -7.67 -13.07 -8.72
N VAL A 185 -6.38 -13.41 -8.62
CA VAL A 185 -5.85 -14.24 -7.52
C VAL A 185 -5.88 -13.47 -6.18
N ALA A 186 -5.56 -12.18 -6.19
CA ALA A 186 -5.68 -11.34 -5.00
C ALA A 186 -7.13 -11.28 -4.52
N HIS A 187 -8.11 -11.07 -5.41
CA HIS A 187 -9.53 -11.08 -5.05
C HIS A 187 -9.98 -12.44 -4.51
N ALA A 188 -9.56 -13.55 -5.17
CA ALA A 188 -9.83 -14.91 -4.70
C ALA A 188 -9.26 -15.16 -3.29
N THR A 189 -8.11 -14.57 -2.96
CA THR A 189 -7.47 -14.69 -1.64
C THR A 189 -8.13 -13.78 -0.60
N LEU A 190 -8.59 -12.59 -0.99
CA LEU A 190 -9.27 -11.65 -0.09
C LEU A 190 -10.68 -12.11 0.28
N LYS A 191 -11.49 -12.48 -0.71
CA LYS A 191 -12.94 -12.69 -0.55
C LYS A 191 -13.48 -13.96 -1.22
N GLY A 192 -12.62 -14.72 -1.93
CA GLY A 192 -13.01 -15.88 -2.71
C GLY A 192 -12.52 -17.20 -2.13
N VAL A 193 -12.28 -18.17 -3.01
CA VAL A 193 -11.99 -19.58 -2.68
C VAL A 193 -10.71 -19.78 -1.86
N LEU A 194 -9.78 -18.82 -1.86
CA LEU A 194 -8.54 -18.86 -1.07
C LEU A 194 -8.67 -18.11 0.27
N ALA A 195 -9.83 -17.51 0.58
CA ALA A 195 -10.04 -16.81 1.84
C ALA A 195 -9.85 -17.70 3.08
N PRO A 196 -10.27 -18.99 3.11
CA PRO A 196 -10.00 -19.88 4.24
C PRO A 196 -8.49 -20.04 4.54
N LEU A 197 -7.65 -20.14 3.51
CA LEU A 197 -6.20 -20.19 3.68
C LEU A 197 -5.66 -18.91 4.32
N ARG A 198 -6.14 -17.74 3.85
CA ARG A 198 -5.79 -16.44 4.43
C ARG A 198 -6.18 -16.34 5.90
N VAL A 199 -7.40 -16.78 6.23
CA VAL A 199 -7.92 -16.76 7.61
C VAL A 199 -7.12 -17.71 8.48
N ALA A 200 -6.84 -18.94 8.03
CA ALA A 200 -6.09 -19.93 8.79
C ALA A 200 -4.65 -19.47 9.08
N LEU A 201 -3.94 -18.86 8.12
CA LEU A 201 -2.61 -18.32 8.34
C LEU A 201 -2.64 -17.01 9.16
N GLY A 202 -3.68 -16.19 8.95
CA GLY A 202 -3.85 -14.92 9.67
C GLY A 202 -4.33 -15.08 11.11
N SER A 203 -4.85 -16.25 11.52
CA SER A 203 -5.25 -16.53 12.89
C SER A 203 -4.06 -16.88 13.81
N VAL A 204 -2.89 -17.15 13.24
CA VAL A 204 -1.65 -17.36 14.00
C VAL A 204 -1.03 -15.98 14.25
N THR A 205 -1.45 -15.33 15.31
CA THR A 205 -1.00 -13.99 15.70
C THR A 205 -0.08 -14.02 16.90
N VAL A 206 0.75 -13.00 17.01
CA VAL A 206 1.52 -12.69 18.21
C VAL A 206 1.04 -11.35 18.72
N ASP A 207 0.61 -11.31 19.98
CA ASP A 207 0.21 -10.06 20.62
C ASP A 207 1.46 -9.25 20.97
N MET A 208 1.61 -8.10 20.31
CA MET A 208 2.69 -7.13 20.57
C MET A 208 2.28 -6.01 21.54
N GLY A 209 1.04 -6.00 21.98
CA GLY A 209 0.50 -4.95 22.86
C GLY A 209 0.70 -3.55 22.27
N GLU A 210 1.40 -2.68 22.99
CA GLU A 210 1.71 -1.32 22.54
C GLU A 210 2.94 -1.27 21.60
N SER A 211 3.73 -2.35 21.46
CA SER A 211 4.99 -2.38 20.69
C SER A 211 4.82 -2.65 19.20
N VAL A 212 3.66 -2.32 18.63
CA VAL A 212 3.35 -2.52 17.20
C VAL A 212 4.05 -1.53 16.28
N SER A 213 4.60 -0.45 16.83
CA SER A 213 5.29 0.61 16.09
C SER A 213 6.66 0.90 16.69
N LEU A 214 7.64 1.24 15.84
CA LEU A 214 8.92 1.75 16.31
C LEU A 214 8.78 3.07 17.08
N ALA A 215 7.66 3.79 16.91
CA ALA A 215 7.39 5.02 17.64
C ALA A 215 7.22 4.81 19.16
N THR A 216 6.89 3.61 19.61
CA THR A 216 6.78 3.28 21.04
C THR A 216 8.11 2.95 21.69
N LEU A 217 9.16 2.72 20.90
CA LEU A 217 10.50 2.46 21.38
C LEU A 217 11.18 3.73 21.92
N PRO A 218 12.22 3.60 22.79
CA PRO A 218 12.97 4.75 23.29
C PRO A 218 13.46 5.65 22.14
N GLY A 219 13.19 6.95 22.23
CA GLY A 219 13.49 7.93 21.19
C GLY A 219 12.29 8.32 20.33
N GLY A 220 11.21 7.54 20.34
CA GLY A 220 9.96 7.87 19.66
C GLY A 220 10.05 7.90 18.14
N ALA A 221 8.98 8.37 17.52
CA ALA A 221 8.86 8.44 16.06
C ALA A 221 9.93 9.32 15.39
N LEU A 222 10.36 10.39 16.05
CA LEU A 222 11.35 11.33 15.51
C LEU A 222 12.72 10.67 15.32
N VAL A 223 13.17 9.87 16.30
CA VAL A 223 14.49 9.21 16.23
C VAL A 223 14.46 8.08 15.19
N TRP A 224 13.48 7.22 15.25
CA TRP A 224 13.42 6.06 14.33
C TRP A 224 13.07 6.46 12.90
N GLY A 225 12.10 7.36 12.73
CA GLY A 225 11.77 7.93 11.42
C GLY A 225 12.94 8.73 10.84
N GLY A 226 13.60 9.56 11.66
CA GLY A 226 14.80 10.31 11.29
C GLY A 226 15.96 9.40 10.89
N LEU A 227 16.20 8.32 11.64
CA LEU A 227 17.26 7.34 11.32
C LEU A 227 17.03 6.68 9.96
N ILE A 228 15.79 6.21 9.70
CA ILE A 228 15.43 5.61 8.42
C ILE A 228 15.60 6.61 7.29
N ALA A 229 15.11 7.84 7.45
CA ALA A 229 15.18 8.87 6.43
C ALA A 229 16.63 9.28 6.13
N VAL A 230 17.45 9.51 7.17
CA VAL A 230 18.86 9.90 7.00
C VAL A 230 19.67 8.77 6.37
N ALA A 231 19.51 7.53 6.82
CA ALA A 231 20.20 6.38 6.23
C ALA A 231 19.83 6.20 4.75
N ALA A 232 18.53 6.33 4.42
CA ALA A 232 18.03 6.23 3.05
C ALA A 232 18.59 7.36 2.16
N LEU A 233 18.58 8.62 2.62
CA LEU A 233 19.13 9.75 1.88
C LEU A 233 20.65 9.67 1.73
N ALA A 234 21.37 9.26 2.78
CA ALA A 234 22.82 9.10 2.72
C ALA A 234 23.23 8.06 1.66
N TYR A 235 22.51 6.94 1.56
CA TYR A 235 22.72 5.98 0.49
C TYR A 235 22.36 6.55 -0.89
N ALA A 236 21.21 7.23 -0.98
CA ALA A 236 20.70 7.79 -2.23
C ALA A 236 21.68 8.81 -2.84
N LEU A 237 22.24 9.68 -2.02
CA LEU A 237 23.23 10.67 -2.47
C LEU A 237 24.54 10.03 -2.97
N ARG A 238 24.90 8.85 -2.43
CA ARG A 238 26.08 8.08 -2.86
C ARG A 238 25.80 7.10 -3.99
N SER A 239 24.56 7.00 -4.47
CA SER A 239 24.14 6.00 -5.49
C SER A 239 24.61 6.33 -6.90
N GLY A 240 25.06 7.55 -7.18
CA GLY A 240 25.50 7.98 -8.51
C GLY A 240 24.33 8.35 -9.45
N ASN A 241 23.15 8.60 -8.92
CA ASN A 241 22.00 9.08 -9.69
C ASN A 241 22.16 10.56 -10.08
N ARG A 242 21.60 10.94 -11.23
CA ARG A 242 21.47 12.35 -11.60
C ARG A 242 20.49 13.06 -10.66
N PRO A 243 20.75 14.33 -10.28
CA PRO A 243 19.87 15.07 -9.37
C PRO A 243 18.40 15.08 -9.81
N GLY A 244 18.13 15.22 -11.10
CA GLY A 244 16.75 15.19 -11.64
C GLY A 244 16.04 13.86 -11.39
N GLN A 245 16.73 12.71 -11.37
CA GLN A 245 16.14 11.43 -11.03
C GLN A 245 15.80 11.34 -9.53
N LEU A 246 16.65 11.89 -8.67
CA LEU A 246 16.38 11.95 -7.23
C LEU A 246 15.21 12.90 -6.90
N VAL A 247 15.10 14.03 -7.61
CA VAL A 247 13.95 14.93 -7.46
C VAL A 247 12.64 14.23 -7.87
N MET A 248 12.61 13.53 -9.02
CA MET A 248 11.43 12.77 -9.41
C MET A 248 11.09 11.65 -8.40
N ALA A 249 12.11 10.99 -7.85
CA ALA A 249 11.91 10.00 -6.79
C ALA A 249 11.38 10.62 -5.50
N ALA A 250 11.87 11.80 -5.12
CA ALA A 250 11.35 12.56 -3.99
C ALA A 250 9.88 12.93 -4.16
N LEU A 251 9.48 13.36 -5.35
CA LEU A 251 8.07 13.60 -5.68
C LEU A 251 7.22 12.33 -5.56
N ILE A 252 7.72 11.17 -6.02
CA ILE A 252 7.02 9.89 -5.78
C ILE A 252 6.83 9.64 -4.28
N GLY A 253 7.85 9.90 -3.47
CA GLY A 253 7.76 9.75 -2.00
C GLY A 253 6.71 10.66 -1.38
N LEU A 254 6.62 11.92 -1.82
CA LEU A 254 5.65 12.90 -1.33
C LEU A 254 4.20 12.58 -1.70
N LEU A 255 3.94 11.77 -2.73
CA LEU A 255 2.58 11.30 -3.03
C LEU A 255 2.00 10.44 -1.90
N VAL A 256 2.86 9.78 -1.10
CA VAL A 256 2.41 8.95 0.04
C VAL A 256 1.76 9.78 1.14
N PRO A 257 2.44 10.77 1.75
CA PRO A 257 1.80 11.62 2.75
C PRO A 257 0.65 12.45 2.14
N ALA A 258 0.73 12.85 0.87
CA ALA A 258 -0.39 13.53 0.20
C ALA A 258 -1.65 12.66 0.15
N ALA A 259 -1.52 11.34 -0.10
CA ALA A 259 -2.63 10.42 -0.06
C ALA A 259 -3.14 10.20 1.38
N TRP A 260 -2.23 10.00 2.37
CA TRP A 260 -2.62 9.85 3.78
C TRP A 260 -3.36 11.07 4.32
N VAL A 261 -2.85 12.29 4.06
CA VAL A 261 -3.50 13.54 4.49
C VAL A 261 -4.78 13.78 3.71
N GLY A 262 -4.77 13.50 2.41
CA GLY A 262 -5.96 13.64 1.58
C GLY A 262 -7.13 12.80 2.07
N THR A 263 -6.91 11.52 2.36
CA THR A 263 -7.97 10.60 2.81
C THR A 263 -8.25 10.67 4.30
N GLY A 264 -7.25 10.96 5.14
CA GLY A 264 -7.38 10.93 6.60
C GLY A 264 -7.67 12.28 7.25
N TYR A 265 -7.53 13.40 6.50
CA TYR A 265 -7.74 14.75 7.03
C TYR A 265 -8.63 15.61 6.14
N ILE A 266 -8.30 15.73 4.84
CA ILE A 266 -9.03 16.63 3.94
C ILE A 266 -10.43 16.10 3.60
N LEU A 267 -10.53 14.79 3.32
CA LEU A 267 -11.76 14.11 2.95
C LEU A 267 -12.40 13.36 4.13
N LEU A 268 -12.02 13.72 5.37
CA LEU A 268 -12.65 13.15 6.55
C LEU A 268 -14.08 13.67 6.65
N ASP A 269 -15.04 12.76 6.51
CA ASP A 269 -16.47 13.00 6.73
C ASP A 269 -16.92 12.19 7.93
N GLU A 270 -17.62 12.82 8.88
CA GLU A 270 -18.12 12.15 10.07
C GLU A 270 -19.37 11.31 9.80
N PHE A 271 -20.14 11.66 8.77
CA PHE A 271 -21.41 11.00 8.42
C PHE A 271 -21.23 9.83 7.47
N ASP A 272 -20.27 9.92 6.52
CA ASP A 272 -19.91 8.83 5.60
C ASP A 272 -18.38 8.67 5.56
N PRO A 273 -17.80 8.12 6.65
CA PRO A 273 -16.35 8.02 6.79
C PRO A 273 -15.74 7.13 5.73
N ILE A 274 -14.76 7.67 5.00
CA ILE A 274 -13.93 6.90 4.08
C ILE A 274 -12.74 6.27 4.80
N ALA A 275 -12.27 5.13 4.30
CA ALA A 275 -11.04 4.54 4.81
C ALA A 275 -9.84 5.43 4.53
N MET A 276 -8.94 5.58 5.52
CA MET A 276 -7.65 6.25 5.31
C MET A 276 -6.76 5.34 4.46
N GLU A 277 -6.43 5.79 3.26
CA GLU A 277 -5.70 5.03 2.24
C GLU A 277 -4.53 5.83 1.65
N SER A 278 -3.53 5.10 1.17
CA SER A 278 -2.39 5.66 0.43
C SER A 278 -1.99 4.73 -0.72
N LEU A 279 -0.80 4.95 -1.29
CA LEU A 279 -0.33 4.20 -2.45
C LEU A 279 -0.22 2.71 -2.16
N SER A 280 -1.14 1.93 -2.71
CA SER A 280 -1.16 0.48 -2.64
C SER A 280 -1.63 -0.09 -3.97
N PHE A 281 -1.27 -1.35 -4.27
CA PHE A 281 -1.69 -2.00 -5.52
C PHE A 281 -2.32 -3.36 -5.28
N THR A 282 -2.26 -3.92 -4.06
CA THR A 282 -2.80 -5.26 -3.80
C THR A 282 -4.33 -5.23 -3.74
N SER A 283 -4.92 -4.61 -2.73
CA SER A 283 -6.37 -4.45 -2.62
C SER A 283 -6.95 -3.62 -3.78
N PRO A 284 -6.35 -2.48 -4.15
CA PRO A 284 -6.84 -1.70 -5.29
C PRO A 284 -6.97 -2.48 -6.60
N SER A 285 -6.04 -3.39 -6.92
CA SER A 285 -6.16 -4.21 -8.13
C SER A 285 -7.36 -5.17 -8.07
N ALA A 286 -7.58 -5.80 -6.91
CA ALA A 286 -8.71 -6.69 -6.70
C ALA A 286 -10.05 -5.93 -6.75
N ASP A 287 -10.10 -4.77 -6.08
CA ASP A 287 -11.31 -3.95 -6.00
C ASP A 287 -11.65 -3.30 -7.36
N THR A 288 -10.64 -2.86 -8.12
CA THR A 288 -10.83 -2.32 -9.49
C THR A 288 -11.36 -3.39 -10.44
N LEU A 289 -10.82 -4.61 -10.37
CA LEU A 289 -11.33 -5.73 -11.17
C LEU A 289 -12.80 -6.01 -10.84
N PHE A 290 -13.11 -6.08 -9.54
CA PHE A 290 -14.48 -6.35 -9.11
C PHE A 290 -15.43 -5.21 -9.47
N TRP A 291 -15.01 -3.96 -9.34
CA TRP A 291 -15.76 -2.81 -9.81
C TRP A 291 -16.01 -2.87 -11.32
N THR A 292 -15.01 -3.24 -12.12
CA THR A 292 -15.17 -3.37 -13.58
C THR A 292 -16.25 -4.38 -13.97
N ILE A 293 -16.41 -5.46 -13.18
CA ILE A 293 -17.41 -6.51 -13.40
C ILE A 293 -18.79 -6.09 -12.89
N ALA A 294 -18.86 -5.36 -11.78
CA ALA A 294 -20.08 -5.07 -11.03
C ALA A 294 -20.28 -3.56 -10.78
N SER A 295 -19.90 -2.70 -11.72
CA SER A 295 -19.94 -1.24 -11.59
C SER A 295 -21.34 -0.65 -11.35
N SER A 296 -22.39 -1.36 -11.76
CA SER A 296 -23.79 -0.97 -11.49
C SER A 296 -24.19 -1.17 -10.02
N SER A 297 -23.47 -2.00 -9.26
CA SER A 297 -23.82 -2.37 -7.87
C SER A 297 -22.80 -1.86 -6.86
N ILE A 298 -21.60 -1.52 -7.31
CA ILE A 298 -20.48 -1.10 -6.45
C ILE A 298 -19.92 0.20 -6.98
N PRO A 299 -19.91 1.26 -6.17
CA PRO A 299 -19.30 2.53 -6.57
C PRO A 299 -17.77 2.39 -6.63
N ALA A 300 -17.15 3.18 -7.50
CA ALA A 300 -15.69 3.30 -7.52
C ALA A 300 -15.16 3.79 -6.16
N GLY A 301 -13.99 3.30 -5.77
CA GLY A 301 -13.30 3.74 -4.56
C GLY A 301 -11.92 4.34 -4.90
N PHE A 302 -11.20 4.77 -3.85
CA PHE A 302 -9.84 5.32 -3.95
C PHE A 302 -8.91 4.44 -4.82
N GLY A 303 -8.90 3.12 -4.58
CA GLY A 303 -8.07 2.18 -5.33
C GLY A 303 -8.33 2.17 -6.83
N THR A 304 -9.60 2.30 -7.25
CA THR A 304 -10.00 2.36 -8.67
C THR A 304 -9.47 3.63 -9.32
N GLY A 305 -9.63 4.79 -8.66
CA GLY A 305 -9.06 6.05 -9.11
C GLY A 305 -7.54 5.98 -9.24
N LEU A 306 -6.86 5.42 -8.22
CA LEU A 306 -5.41 5.27 -8.22
C LEU A 306 -4.91 4.46 -9.42
N LEU A 307 -5.46 3.28 -9.65
CA LEU A 307 -5.03 2.41 -10.76
C LEU A 307 -5.33 3.01 -12.13
N GLY A 308 -6.53 3.59 -12.30
CA GLY A 308 -6.89 4.31 -13.52
C GLY A 308 -5.93 5.46 -13.80
N GLY A 309 -5.65 6.28 -12.79
CA GLY A 309 -4.69 7.37 -12.86
C GLY A 309 -3.28 6.90 -13.24
N VAL A 310 -2.77 5.83 -12.60
CA VAL A 310 -1.44 5.27 -12.91
C VAL A 310 -1.36 4.79 -14.34
N PHE A 311 -2.39 4.10 -14.83
CA PHE A 311 -2.45 3.62 -16.21
C PHE A 311 -2.42 4.78 -17.21
N VAL A 312 -3.28 5.78 -17.00
CA VAL A 312 -3.36 6.98 -17.86
C VAL A 312 -2.05 7.77 -17.80
N GLY A 313 -1.50 8.01 -16.62
CA GLY A 313 -0.25 8.74 -16.43
C GLY A 313 0.94 8.04 -17.11
N ALA A 314 1.03 6.72 -17.00
CA ALA A 314 2.06 5.94 -17.67
C ALA A 314 1.89 5.93 -19.19
N LEU A 315 0.65 5.83 -19.69
CA LEU A 315 0.32 5.92 -21.12
C LEU A 315 0.74 7.27 -21.69
N VAL A 316 0.31 8.36 -21.07
CA VAL A 316 0.66 9.73 -21.50
C VAL A 316 2.18 9.93 -21.48
N ALA A 317 2.86 9.50 -20.42
CA ALA A 317 4.31 9.61 -20.33
C ALA A 317 5.03 8.81 -21.41
N SER A 318 4.56 7.60 -21.74
CA SER A 318 5.15 6.74 -22.76
C SER A 318 4.92 7.29 -24.17
N LEU A 319 3.76 7.88 -24.45
CA LEU A 319 3.45 8.52 -25.74
C LEU A 319 4.30 9.78 -25.93
N ILE A 320 4.40 10.65 -24.94
CA ILE A 320 5.24 11.86 -24.99
C ILE A 320 6.72 11.50 -25.20
N ALA A 321 7.19 10.44 -24.52
CA ALA A 321 8.56 9.97 -24.66
C ALA A 321 8.80 9.17 -25.96
N ARG A 322 7.76 8.86 -26.73
CA ARG A 322 7.82 7.96 -27.90
C ARG A 322 8.36 6.58 -27.58
N GLU A 323 8.09 6.11 -26.32
CA GLU A 323 8.52 4.80 -25.80
C GLU A 323 7.39 3.74 -25.86
N PHE A 324 6.19 4.13 -26.32
CA PHE A 324 5.07 3.21 -26.43
C PHE A 324 5.36 2.13 -27.47
N GLN A 325 5.29 0.87 -27.05
CA GLN A 325 5.54 -0.30 -27.89
C GLN A 325 4.65 -1.46 -27.48
N TRP A 326 3.98 -2.07 -28.46
CA TRP A 326 3.28 -3.33 -28.24
C TRP A 326 4.28 -4.45 -28.01
N GLN A 327 4.25 -5.04 -26.81
CA GLN A 327 5.11 -6.16 -26.43
C GLN A 327 4.24 -7.34 -25.99
N SER A 328 4.46 -8.52 -26.62
CA SER A 328 3.74 -9.75 -26.31
C SER A 328 4.71 -10.87 -25.89
N PHE A 329 4.17 -12.04 -25.59
CA PHE A 329 4.97 -13.22 -25.27
C PHE A 329 5.58 -13.84 -26.53
N ASP A 330 6.84 -14.24 -26.42
CA ASP A 330 7.59 -14.86 -27.51
C ASP A 330 7.60 -16.40 -27.41
N ALA A 331 7.30 -16.96 -26.21
CA ALA A 331 7.32 -18.40 -25.98
C ALA A 331 6.32 -18.84 -24.88
N PRO A 332 5.69 -20.02 -25.01
CA PRO A 332 4.74 -20.55 -23.99
C PRO A 332 5.37 -20.71 -22.61
N ARG A 333 6.64 -21.12 -22.53
CA ARG A 333 7.37 -21.26 -21.26
C ARG A 333 7.48 -19.92 -20.50
N GLN A 334 7.63 -18.82 -21.24
CA GLN A 334 7.67 -17.49 -20.67
C GLN A 334 6.30 -17.12 -20.08
N THR A 335 5.21 -17.39 -20.81
CA THR A 335 3.83 -17.16 -20.35
C THR A 335 3.56 -17.91 -19.04
N GLY A 336 3.87 -19.21 -18.97
CA GLY A 336 3.69 -20.01 -17.75
C GLY A 336 4.43 -19.44 -16.55
N ARG A 337 5.68 -18.98 -16.74
CA ARG A 337 6.48 -18.35 -15.68
C ARG A 337 5.84 -17.05 -15.16
N TYR A 338 5.31 -16.24 -16.07
CA TYR A 338 4.65 -14.99 -15.71
C TYR A 338 3.33 -15.23 -14.98
N LEU A 339 2.52 -16.21 -15.41
CA LEU A 339 1.26 -16.58 -14.74
C LEU A 339 1.50 -17.13 -13.33
N THR A 340 2.48 -18.03 -13.17
CA THR A 340 2.87 -18.54 -11.85
C THR A 340 3.35 -17.41 -10.95
N GLY A 341 4.19 -16.50 -11.44
CA GLY A 341 4.66 -15.34 -10.70
C GLY A 341 3.53 -14.39 -10.31
N ALA A 342 2.54 -14.18 -11.20
CA ALA A 342 1.37 -13.37 -10.92
C ALA A 342 0.52 -13.98 -9.79
N ALA A 343 0.27 -15.29 -9.84
CA ALA A 343 -0.46 -16.00 -8.80
C ALA A 343 0.26 -15.94 -7.44
N MET A 344 1.58 -16.19 -7.42
CA MET A 344 2.39 -16.06 -6.21
C MET A 344 2.34 -14.64 -5.63
N MET A 345 2.43 -13.59 -6.46
CA MET A 345 2.28 -12.21 -6.01
C MET A 345 0.87 -11.91 -5.49
N GLY A 346 -0.17 -12.46 -6.12
CA GLY A 346 -1.57 -12.26 -5.71
C GLY A 346 -1.85 -12.81 -4.32
N VAL A 347 -1.51 -14.08 -4.08
CA VAL A 347 -1.60 -14.70 -2.74
C VAL A 347 -0.67 -13.99 -1.77
N GLY A 348 0.60 -13.82 -2.16
CA GLY A 348 1.63 -13.26 -1.31
C GLY A 348 1.34 -11.83 -0.88
N GLY A 349 0.87 -10.98 -1.78
CA GLY A 349 0.54 -9.58 -1.47
C GLY A 349 -0.63 -9.42 -0.50
N VAL A 350 -1.60 -10.36 -0.54
CA VAL A 350 -2.71 -10.38 0.42
C VAL A 350 -2.24 -10.86 1.80
N LEU A 351 -1.48 -11.95 1.87
CA LEU A 351 -0.95 -12.49 3.12
C LEU A 351 0.05 -11.53 3.79
N ALA A 352 0.89 -10.85 3.00
CA ALA A 352 1.85 -9.86 3.52
C ALA A 352 1.20 -8.53 3.94
N GLY A 353 -0.12 -8.39 3.78
CA GLY A 353 -0.81 -7.14 4.09
C GLY A 353 -0.52 -6.00 3.09
N GLY A 354 0.19 -6.24 1.99
CA GLY A 354 0.49 -5.24 0.98
C GLY A 354 1.58 -5.66 -0.01
N CYS A 355 1.73 -4.86 -1.08
CA CYS A 355 2.81 -4.99 -2.05
C CYS A 355 4.03 -4.14 -1.65
N THR A 356 5.04 -4.07 -2.52
CA THR A 356 6.23 -3.23 -2.28
C THR A 356 5.94 -1.74 -2.07
N LEU A 357 4.83 -1.21 -2.62
CA LEU A 357 4.37 0.13 -2.33
C LEU A 357 3.50 0.18 -1.07
N GLY A 358 2.48 -0.70 -0.98
CA GLY A 358 1.55 -0.67 0.15
C GLY A 358 2.22 -0.93 1.49
N ALA A 359 3.00 -2.01 1.61
CA ALA A 359 3.76 -2.30 2.83
C ALA A 359 5.06 -1.49 2.90
N GLY A 360 5.80 -1.38 1.78
CA GLY A 360 7.11 -0.71 1.79
C GLY A 360 7.01 0.80 1.81
N LEU A 361 6.48 1.41 0.74
CA LEU A 361 6.54 2.87 0.59
C LEU A 361 5.47 3.60 1.42
N SER A 362 4.29 3.01 1.62
CA SER A 362 3.20 3.59 2.43
C SER A 362 3.19 3.08 3.86
N GLY A 363 3.53 1.79 4.08
CA GLY A 363 3.50 1.18 5.42
C GLY A 363 4.71 1.51 6.28
N VAL A 364 5.94 1.44 5.75
CA VAL A 364 7.15 1.77 6.53
C VAL A 364 7.12 3.20 7.12
N PRO A 365 6.63 4.23 6.41
CA PRO A 365 6.47 5.57 6.96
C PRO A 365 5.59 5.66 8.21
N THR A 366 4.67 4.72 8.44
CA THR A 366 3.89 4.65 9.68
C THR A 366 4.67 4.07 10.86
N LEU A 367 5.92 3.62 10.61
CA LEU A 367 6.81 2.94 11.57
C LEU A 367 6.24 1.61 12.10
N SER A 368 5.29 1.00 11.39
CA SER A 368 4.71 -0.30 11.72
C SER A 368 5.71 -1.44 11.62
N VAL A 369 5.79 -2.27 12.65
CA VAL A 369 6.63 -3.49 12.67
C VAL A 369 6.17 -4.47 11.59
N ALA A 370 4.86 -4.67 11.44
CA ALA A 370 4.28 -5.54 10.41
C ALA A 370 4.65 -5.09 8.98
N ALA A 371 4.65 -3.78 8.71
CA ALA A 371 5.01 -3.24 7.39
C ALA A 371 6.52 -3.42 7.11
N ILE A 372 7.36 -3.23 8.13
CA ILE A 372 8.81 -3.45 8.02
C ILE A 372 9.11 -4.93 7.79
N GLU A 373 8.48 -5.83 8.52
CA GLU A 373 8.59 -7.27 8.28
C GLU A 373 8.20 -7.62 6.85
N ALA A 374 7.06 -7.15 6.37
CA ALA A 374 6.57 -7.44 5.03
C ALA A 374 7.58 -7.06 3.94
N ILE A 375 8.14 -5.84 3.98
CA ILE A 375 9.10 -5.41 2.96
C ILE A 375 10.42 -6.17 3.04
N VAL A 376 10.88 -6.55 4.24
CA VAL A 376 12.07 -7.39 4.44
C VAL A 376 11.84 -8.78 3.85
N MET A 377 10.70 -9.40 4.13
CA MET A 377 10.35 -10.73 3.60
C MET A 377 10.15 -10.71 2.10
N ILE A 378 9.57 -9.66 1.53
CA ILE A 378 9.50 -9.45 0.07
C ILE A 378 10.92 -9.37 -0.54
N ALA A 379 11.83 -8.65 0.09
CA ALA A 379 13.21 -8.55 -0.37
C ALA A 379 13.91 -9.91 -0.33
N LEU A 380 13.80 -10.65 0.78
CA LEU A 380 14.36 -11.99 0.94
C LEU A 380 13.79 -12.97 -0.09
N GLY A 381 12.46 -12.97 -0.32
CA GLY A 381 11.83 -13.80 -1.34
C GLY A 381 12.33 -13.49 -2.76
N GLY A 382 12.56 -12.22 -3.07
CA GLY A 382 13.16 -11.81 -4.34
C GLY A 382 14.61 -12.28 -4.51
N LEU A 383 15.43 -12.11 -3.48
CA LEU A 383 16.84 -12.52 -3.52
C LEU A 383 16.99 -14.05 -3.62
N THR A 384 16.20 -14.80 -2.84
CA THR A 384 16.24 -16.28 -2.89
C THR A 384 15.79 -16.82 -4.23
N MET A 385 14.71 -16.30 -4.81
CA MET A 385 14.27 -16.72 -6.17
C MET A 385 15.30 -16.38 -7.23
N GLN A 386 15.94 -15.22 -7.17
CA GLN A 386 17.01 -14.86 -8.10
C GLN A 386 18.20 -15.82 -7.98
N ALA A 387 18.60 -16.18 -6.77
CA ALA A 387 19.68 -17.14 -6.54
C ALA A 387 19.35 -18.55 -7.09
N LEU A 388 18.09 -18.99 -6.94
CA LEU A 388 17.62 -20.25 -7.50
C LEU A 388 17.67 -20.25 -9.06
N LEU A 389 17.19 -19.16 -9.66
CA LEU A 389 17.21 -19.02 -11.13
C LEU A 389 18.64 -18.95 -11.70
N SER A 390 19.56 -18.27 -11.02
CA SER A 390 20.95 -18.20 -11.47
C SER A 390 21.66 -19.57 -11.40
N ARG A 391 21.40 -20.36 -10.34
CA ARG A 391 21.92 -21.73 -10.21
C ARG A 391 21.40 -22.65 -11.32
N SER A 392 20.09 -22.60 -11.61
CA SER A 392 19.50 -23.42 -12.68
C SER A 392 20.03 -23.08 -14.06
N SER A 393 20.32 -21.80 -14.32
CA SER A 393 20.93 -21.36 -15.58
C SER A 393 22.40 -21.85 -15.73
N ALA A 394 23.16 -21.84 -14.64
CA ALA A 394 24.53 -22.35 -14.62
C ALA A 394 24.57 -23.86 -14.84
N ALA A 395 23.68 -24.63 -14.23
CA ALA A 395 23.59 -26.08 -14.43
C ALA A 395 23.22 -26.46 -15.87
N ASN A 396 22.29 -25.73 -16.49
CA ASN A 396 21.90 -25.97 -17.89
C ASN A 396 23.00 -25.53 -18.89
N GLY A 397 23.78 -24.49 -18.57
CA GLY A 397 24.91 -24.03 -19.37
C GLY A 397 26.07 -25.04 -19.36
N ALA A 398 26.36 -25.67 -18.23
CA ALA A 398 27.40 -26.71 -18.12
C ALA A 398 27.04 -27.99 -18.88
N GLY A 399 25.74 -28.31 -19.01
CA GLY A 399 25.27 -29.48 -19.77
C GLY A 399 25.30 -29.28 -21.29
N SER A 400 25.31 -28.05 -21.79
CA SER A 400 25.33 -27.79 -23.25
C SER A 400 26.72 -27.74 -23.87
N THR A 401 27.77 -27.62 -23.08
CA THR A 401 29.15 -27.59 -23.54
C THR A 401 29.70 -28.98 -23.93
N THR A 402 28.97 -30.06 -23.63
CA THR A 402 29.41 -31.44 -23.89
C THR A 402 28.85 -31.97 -25.23
N ARG A 403 28.19 -31.19 -26.07
CA ARG A 403 27.62 -31.67 -27.35
C ARG A 403 27.94 -30.79 -28.54
N GLN A 404 29.19 -30.35 -28.66
CA GLN A 404 29.80 -30.01 -29.94
C GLN A 404 30.91 -31.03 -30.21
N VAL A 405 30.50 -32.26 -30.54
CA VAL A 405 31.35 -33.14 -31.36
C VAL A 405 31.25 -32.59 -32.77
N GLN A 406 32.31 -31.97 -33.23
CA GLN A 406 32.55 -31.64 -34.62
C GLN A 406 32.44 -32.93 -35.45
N PRO A 407 31.72 -32.98 -36.57
CA PRO A 407 32.01 -33.94 -37.61
C PRO A 407 33.28 -33.47 -38.29
N ALA A 408 34.23 -34.38 -38.34
CA ALA A 408 35.37 -34.29 -39.23
C ALA A 408 34.89 -34.47 -40.68
N GLU A 409 35.47 -33.64 -41.58
CA GLU A 409 35.43 -33.58 -43.03
C GLU A 409 34.27 -32.91 -43.72
#